data_f6c987cc40d7a789b73d36224b37c12e
#
_entry.id   f6c987cc40d7a789b73d36224b37c12e
#
_cell.length_a   1.000
_cell.length_b   1.000
_cell.length_c   1.000
_cell.angle_alpha   90.00
_cell.angle_beta   90.00
_cell.angle_gamma   90.00
#
_symmetry.space_group_name_H-M   'P 1'
#
loop_
_entity.id
_entity.type
_entity.pdbx_description
1 polymer ?
#
loop_
_entity_poly.entity_id
_entity_poly.type
_entity_poly.pdbx_seq_one_letter_code
_entity_poly.pdbx_strand_id
1 'polypeptide(L)'
;MXGGDTASALAAGCPVIVKGHTAHPGTSQIVAECIENALNKEDLPSAIFTLLQGNKRELGQALVTHPKIKAVGFTGSVSGGRALFNLAQQRPEPIPFYGELGAINPTFILPEVMKNNASLAEQFVASMTMGCGQFCTKPGVVFALNTPETQAFIETAQALIRQQSPSTLLTQGIRETYENEVVKRAADQGINVTYSQADSPNVASALFVTDSQNWRTNPKWEEEIFGPQSVIVVCKDFEDLLDLSETLSGTLTATIHATETDAPLAEQLIPCLEEIAGRLVFNGWPTGVEVGYAMVHGGPYPASTHVASTSVGAEAIHRWLRPVAYQALPESLLPESLKTSNPLNIQRAIDGKTS
;
A
#
# COMPACT_ATOMS: atom_id res chain seq x y z
N MET A 1 10.47 9.09 -1.96
CA MET A 1 10.07 8.74 -0.65
C MET A 1 11.12 8.68 0.42
N UNK A 2 11.43 9.53 0.89
CA UNK A 2 12.14 9.57 1.74
C UNK A 2 11.64 9.29 2.84
N GLY A 3 10.79 9.00 3.04
CA GLY A 3 10.04 8.68 4.20
C GLY A 3 10.45 7.38 4.87
N GLY A 4 9.51 6.47 4.91
CA GLY A 4 9.66 5.24 5.70
C GLY A 4 10.89 4.42 5.40
N ASP A 5 11.19 4.16 4.13
CA ASP A 5 12.35 3.34 3.75
C ASP A 5 13.67 4.00 4.18
N THR A 6 13.79 5.31 3.94
CA THR A 6 14.99 6.07 4.32
C THR A 6 15.16 6.07 5.84
N ALA A 7 14.08 6.41 6.58
CA ALA A 7 14.14 6.50 8.04
C ALA A 7 14.48 5.15 8.68
N SER A 8 13.83 4.07 8.26
CA SER A 8 14.07 2.74 8.82
C SER A 8 15.45 2.19 8.47
N ALA A 9 15.95 2.48 7.26
CA ALA A 9 17.31 2.06 6.87
C ALA A 9 18.37 2.80 7.69
N LEU A 10 18.21 4.11 7.87
CA LEU A 10 19.12 4.89 8.72
C LEU A 10 19.08 4.41 10.17
N ALA A 11 17.88 4.12 10.70
CA ALA A 11 17.71 3.57 12.05
C ALA A 11 18.42 2.21 12.20
N ALA A 12 18.48 1.42 11.12
CA ALA A 12 19.20 0.14 11.10
C ALA A 12 20.72 0.31 10.95
N GLY A 13 21.21 1.54 10.84
CA GLY A 13 22.65 1.82 10.65
C GLY A 13 23.13 1.66 9.21
N CYS A 14 22.22 1.66 8.25
CA CYS A 14 22.55 1.50 6.82
C CYS A 14 22.71 2.86 6.14
N PRO A 15 23.78 3.09 5.39
CA PRO A 15 23.81 4.25 4.50
C PRO A 15 22.81 4.09 3.37
N VAL A 16 22.24 5.20 2.91
CA VAL A 16 21.10 5.20 2.00
C VAL A 16 21.38 6.03 0.75
N ILE A 17 21.07 5.46 -0.41
CA ILE A 17 21.04 6.21 -1.68
C ILE A 17 19.57 6.26 -2.13
N VAL A 18 19.03 7.47 -2.25
CA VAL A 18 17.67 7.68 -2.71
C VAL A 18 17.70 8.16 -4.16
N LYS A 19 16.97 7.46 -5.04
CA LYS A 19 16.67 8.00 -6.37
C LYS A 19 15.39 8.84 -6.25
N GLY A 20 15.52 10.15 -6.40
CA GLY A 20 14.40 11.08 -6.29
C GLY A 20 13.33 10.83 -7.34
N HIS A 21 12.07 11.14 -6.98
CA HIS A 21 10.95 11.03 -7.92
C HIS A 21 10.94 12.23 -8.88
N THR A 22 10.73 11.96 -10.16
CA THR A 22 10.85 12.99 -11.21
C THR A 22 9.76 14.06 -11.13
N ALA A 23 8.62 13.75 -10.49
CA ALA A 23 7.49 14.70 -10.43
C ALA A 23 7.65 15.75 -9.32
N HIS A 24 8.54 15.52 -8.33
CA HIS A 24 8.75 16.50 -7.27
C HIS A 24 10.23 16.57 -6.84
N PRO A 25 11.12 16.94 -7.77
CA PRO A 25 12.56 16.98 -7.46
C PRO A 25 12.90 18.02 -6.39
N GLY A 26 12.18 19.14 -6.37
CA GLY A 26 12.40 20.20 -5.36
C GLY A 26 12.10 19.73 -3.94
N THR A 27 10.98 18.99 -3.74
CA THR A 27 10.65 18.42 -2.43
C THR A 27 11.74 17.43 -2.00
N SER A 28 12.20 16.58 -2.92
CA SER A 28 13.29 15.64 -2.64
C SER A 28 14.56 16.37 -2.21
N GLN A 29 14.88 17.47 -2.88
CA GLN A 29 16.06 18.29 -2.58
C GLN A 29 15.96 18.90 -1.18
N ILE A 30 14.82 19.48 -0.83
CA ILE A 30 14.61 20.10 0.50
C ILE A 30 14.77 19.05 1.60
N VAL A 31 14.18 17.86 1.42
CA VAL A 31 14.32 16.77 2.40
C VAL A 31 15.78 16.32 2.52
N ALA A 32 16.49 16.20 1.40
CA ALA A 32 17.91 15.84 1.40
C ALA A 32 18.74 16.85 2.18
N GLU A 33 18.52 18.15 1.95
CA GLU A 33 19.20 19.22 2.67
C GLU A 33 18.94 19.16 4.18
N CYS A 34 17.71 18.82 4.59
CA CYS A 34 17.40 18.64 6.00
C CYS A 34 18.20 17.49 6.62
N ILE A 35 18.31 16.37 5.89
CA ILE A 35 19.11 15.21 6.35
C ILE A 35 20.58 15.57 6.42
N GLU A 36 21.12 16.19 5.37
CA GLU A 36 22.53 16.62 5.32
C GLU A 36 22.86 17.59 6.48
N ASN A 37 21.96 18.53 6.75
CA ASN A 37 22.14 19.46 7.87
C ASN A 37 22.14 18.73 9.21
N ALA A 38 21.28 17.73 9.39
CA ALA A 38 21.27 16.92 10.61
C ALA A 38 22.59 16.13 10.77
N LEU A 39 23.07 15.51 9.69
CA LEU A 39 24.36 14.78 9.71
C LEU A 39 25.50 15.71 10.09
N ASN A 40 25.54 16.91 9.51
CA ASN A 40 26.59 17.90 9.80
C ASN A 40 26.56 18.34 11.27
N LYS A 41 25.35 18.55 11.85
CA LYS A 41 25.21 18.92 13.26
C LYS A 41 25.72 17.87 14.21
N GLU A 42 25.60 16.61 13.83
CA GLU A 42 26.04 15.47 14.64
C GLU A 42 27.46 15.00 14.29
N ASP A 43 28.14 15.76 13.44
CA ASP A 43 29.53 15.46 12.98
C ASP A 43 29.62 14.07 12.35
N LEU A 44 28.60 13.69 11.57
CA LEU A 44 28.50 12.39 10.89
C LEU A 44 28.91 12.50 9.41
N PRO A 45 29.48 11.43 8.82
CA PRO A 45 29.90 11.48 7.43
C PRO A 45 28.73 11.76 6.46
N SER A 46 28.92 12.68 5.54
CA SER A 46 27.90 13.00 4.51
C SER A 46 27.55 11.81 3.64
N ALA A 47 28.45 10.83 3.50
CA ALA A 47 28.22 9.61 2.71
C ALA A 47 27.14 8.70 3.28
N ILE A 48 26.63 8.97 4.49
CA ILE A 48 25.52 8.21 5.09
C ILE A 48 24.24 8.38 4.26
N PHE A 49 24.03 9.54 3.62
CA PHE A 49 22.85 9.79 2.81
C PHE A 49 23.25 10.43 1.47
N THR A 50 22.66 9.94 0.37
CA THR A 50 22.88 10.52 -0.96
C THR A 50 21.57 10.57 -1.73
N LEU A 51 21.24 11.76 -2.28
CA LEU A 51 20.11 11.91 -3.19
C LEU A 51 20.64 11.92 -4.64
N LEU A 52 20.08 11.08 -5.50
CA LEU A 52 20.36 11.08 -6.94
C LEU A 52 19.09 11.55 -7.68
N GLN A 53 19.22 12.60 -8.44
CA GLN A 53 18.16 13.11 -9.32
C GLN A 53 18.33 12.58 -10.73
N GLY A 54 17.24 12.31 -11.42
CA GLY A 54 17.30 11.84 -12.81
C GLY A 54 15.98 11.23 -13.24
N ASN A 55 15.66 11.39 -14.51
CA ASN A 55 14.38 10.95 -15.08
C ASN A 55 14.49 9.64 -15.87
N LYS A 56 15.69 9.09 -16.02
CA LYS A 56 15.90 7.89 -16.83
C LYS A 56 15.77 6.62 -15.99
N ARG A 57 15.17 5.58 -16.56
CA ARG A 57 15.00 4.27 -15.93
C ARG A 57 16.34 3.61 -15.61
N GLU A 58 17.34 3.87 -16.45
CA GLU A 58 18.70 3.32 -16.34
C GLU A 58 19.34 3.66 -14.99
N LEU A 59 19.00 4.82 -14.40
CA LEU A 59 19.52 5.18 -13.08
C LEU A 59 19.03 4.20 -12.00
N GLY A 60 17.73 3.89 -12.00
CA GLY A 60 17.17 2.89 -11.08
C GLY A 60 17.76 1.50 -11.30
N GLN A 61 17.89 1.10 -12.56
CA GLN A 61 18.49 -0.19 -12.91
C GLN A 61 19.95 -0.27 -12.45
N ALA A 62 20.73 0.79 -12.68
CA ALA A 62 22.14 0.84 -12.26
C ALA A 62 22.28 0.73 -10.75
N LEU A 63 21.39 1.39 -9.98
CA LEU A 63 21.40 1.24 -8.51
C LEU A 63 21.13 -0.20 -8.10
N VAL A 64 20.04 -0.81 -8.63
CA VAL A 64 19.63 -2.16 -8.25
C VAL A 64 20.71 -3.19 -8.60
N THR A 65 21.42 -3.01 -9.71
CA THR A 65 22.44 -3.98 -10.18
C THR A 65 23.84 -3.69 -9.61
N HIS A 66 24.04 -2.56 -8.92
CA HIS A 66 25.37 -2.19 -8.43
C HIS A 66 25.84 -3.15 -7.31
N PRO A 67 27.05 -3.71 -7.39
CA PRO A 67 27.50 -4.76 -6.46
C PRO A 67 27.57 -4.32 -4.99
N LYS A 68 27.72 -3.05 -4.72
CA LYS A 68 27.78 -2.54 -3.33
C LYS A 68 26.42 -2.33 -2.71
N ILE A 69 25.33 -2.32 -3.49
CA ILE A 69 23.96 -2.22 -2.95
C ILE A 69 23.57 -3.58 -2.36
N LYS A 70 23.07 -3.58 -1.12
CA LYS A 70 22.79 -4.81 -0.38
C LYS A 70 21.29 -5.05 -0.16
N ALA A 71 20.44 -4.04 -0.38
CA ALA A 71 18.98 -4.18 -0.33
C ALA A 71 18.35 -3.01 -1.08
N VAL A 72 17.10 -3.18 -1.51
CA VAL A 72 16.35 -2.14 -2.23
C VAL A 72 14.97 -1.99 -1.59
N GLY A 73 14.56 -0.74 -1.32
CA GLY A 73 13.18 -0.38 -1.04
C GLY A 73 12.58 0.31 -2.27
N PHE A 74 11.35 -0.02 -2.62
CA PHE A 74 10.68 0.52 -3.81
C PHE A 74 9.19 0.66 -3.56
N THR A 75 8.60 1.75 -4.03
CA THR A 75 7.15 1.93 -4.08
C THR A 75 6.80 2.41 -5.49
N GLY A 76 5.86 1.75 -6.15
CA GLY A 76 5.44 2.13 -7.49
C GLY A 76 4.58 1.08 -8.16
N SER A 77 4.41 1.18 -9.47
CA SER A 77 3.55 0.27 -10.22
C SER A 77 4.03 -1.19 -10.17
N VAL A 78 3.10 -2.12 -10.31
CA VAL A 78 3.41 -3.56 -10.35
C VAL A 78 4.44 -3.86 -11.44
N SER A 79 4.26 -3.31 -12.65
CA SER A 79 5.17 -3.58 -13.77
C SER A 79 6.59 -3.04 -13.51
N GLY A 80 6.68 -1.82 -12.98
CA GLY A 80 7.98 -1.21 -12.67
C GLY A 80 8.71 -1.93 -11.54
N GLY A 81 7.98 -2.23 -10.47
CA GLY A 81 8.56 -2.95 -9.34
C GLY A 81 8.97 -4.37 -9.69
N ARG A 82 8.15 -5.08 -10.47
CA ARG A 82 8.49 -6.45 -10.91
C ARG A 82 9.76 -6.46 -11.77
N ALA A 83 9.91 -5.46 -12.66
CA ALA A 83 11.12 -5.35 -13.49
C ALA A 83 12.37 -5.17 -12.63
N LEU A 84 12.32 -4.28 -11.63
CA LEU A 84 13.46 -4.05 -10.72
C LEU A 84 13.71 -5.24 -9.79
N PHE A 85 12.64 -5.87 -9.29
CA PHE A 85 12.74 -7.11 -8.50
C PHE A 85 13.50 -8.18 -9.28
N ASN A 86 13.12 -8.41 -10.53
CA ASN A 86 13.78 -9.42 -11.38
C ASN A 86 15.28 -9.11 -11.53
N LEU A 87 15.64 -7.84 -11.74
CA LEU A 87 17.05 -7.43 -11.82
C LEU A 87 17.78 -7.73 -10.51
N ALA A 88 17.16 -7.44 -9.36
CA ALA A 88 17.77 -7.71 -8.04
C ALA A 88 18.03 -9.21 -7.85
N GLN A 89 17.09 -10.07 -8.30
CA GLN A 89 17.19 -11.52 -8.15
C GLN A 89 18.15 -12.16 -9.16
N GLN A 90 18.36 -11.54 -10.32
CA GLN A 90 19.24 -12.05 -11.38
C GLN A 90 20.71 -11.67 -11.20
N ARG A 91 21.04 -10.90 -10.16
CA ARG A 91 22.44 -10.54 -9.85
C ARG A 91 23.25 -11.80 -9.53
N PRO A 92 24.60 -11.80 -9.79
CA PRO A 92 25.46 -12.89 -9.28
C PRO A 92 25.32 -13.11 -7.78
N GLU A 93 25.07 -12.03 -7.02
CA GLU A 93 24.74 -12.05 -5.59
C GLU A 93 23.35 -11.44 -5.44
N PRO A 94 22.26 -12.25 -5.42
CA PRO A 94 20.90 -11.70 -5.25
C PRO A 94 20.75 -10.92 -3.95
N ILE A 95 19.89 -9.90 -3.96
CA ILE A 95 19.68 -9.06 -2.78
C ILE A 95 18.17 -8.95 -2.45
N PRO A 96 17.85 -8.69 -1.19
CA PRO A 96 16.46 -8.40 -0.83
C PRO A 96 15.92 -7.19 -1.59
N PHE A 97 14.66 -7.32 -2.05
CA PHE A 97 13.94 -6.24 -2.73
C PHE A 97 12.58 -6.11 -2.06
N TYR A 98 12.37 -5.00 -1.37
CA TYR A 98 11.17 -4.69 -0.61
C TYR A 98 10.32 -3.73 -1.45
N GLY A 99 9.53 -4.32 -2.35
CA GLY A 99 8.66 -3.57 -3.24
C GLY A 99 7.23 -3.51 -2.72
N GLU A 100 6.70 -2.29 -2.57
CA GLU A 100 5.27 -2.06 -2.40
C GLU A 100 4.73 -1.70 -3.78
N LEU A 101 3.78 -2.48 -4.29
CA LEU A 101 3.35 -2.41 -5.68
C LEU A 101 1.88 -1.98 -5.78
N GLY A 102 1.01 -2.78 -6.37
CA GLY A 102 -0.38 -2.42 -6.56
C GLY A 102 -1.31 -3.09 -5.56
N ALA A 103 -2.37 -2.40 -5.18
CA ALA A 103 -3.38 -2.95 -4.27
C ALA A 103 -4.76 -2.43 -4.63
N ILE A 104 -5.78 -3.31 -4.59
CA ILE A 104 -7.15 -2.89 -4.85
C ILE A 104 -7.89 -2.50 -3.57
N ASN A 105 -7.44 -2.98 -2.41
CA ASN A 105 -7.96 -2.61 -1.09
C ASN A 105 -9.47 -2.84 -0.98
N PRO A 106 -9.95 -4.09 -1.02
CA PRO A 106 -11.36 -4.37 -1.00
C PRO A 106 -12.03 -3.92 0.30
N THR A 107 -13.25 -3.42 0.18
CA THR A 107 -14.11 -3.03 1.30
C THR A 107 -15.39 -3.86 1.22
N PHE A 108 -15.74 -4.51 2.30
CA PHE A 108 -16.94 -5.35 2.43
C PHE A 108 -17.93 -4.63 3.32
N ILE A 109 -19.12 -4.34 2.79
CA ILE A 109 -20.15 -3.65 3.55
C ILE A 109 -21.29 -4.66 3.81
N LEU A 110 -21.46 -5.04 5.09
CA LEU A 110 -22.44 -6.04 5.48
C LEU A 110 -23.83 -5.40 5.60
N PRO A 111 -24.92 -6.21 5.53
CA PRO A 111 -26.25 -5.63 5.31
C PRO A 111 -26.79 -4.77 6.45
N GLU A 112 -26.52 -5.09 7.71
CA GLU A 112 -27.11 -4.33 8.82
C GLU A 112 -26.45 -2.95 9.00
N VAL A 113 -25.11 -2.83 8.74
CA VAL A 113 -24.47 -1.51 8.78
C VAL A 113 -25.01 -0.62 7.65
N MET A 114 -25.35 -1.20 6.51
CA MET A 114 -25.90 -0.46 5.38
C MET A 114 -27.26 0.19 5.76
N LYS A 115 -28.09 -0.50 6.54
CA LYS A 115 -29.37 0.03 7.04
C LYS A 115 -29.19 1.17 8.05
N ASN A 116 -28.14 1.13 8.82
CA ASN A 116 -28.00 1.96 10.02
C ASN A 116 -27.00 3.12 9.88
N ASN A 117 -26.32 3.25 8.73
CA ASN A 117 -25.32 4.30 8.53
C ASN A 117 -25.63 5.12 7.27
N ALA A 118 -26.41 6.17 7.46
CA ALA A 118 -26.85 7.04 6.35
C ALA A 118 -25.68 7.80 5.69
N SER A 119 -24.55 7.96 6.38
CA SER A 119 -23.38 8.70 5.85
C SER A 119 -22.36 7.80 5.15
N LEU A 120 -22.64 6.49 5.02
CA LEU A 120 -21.64 5.53 4.52
C LEU A 120 -21.23 5.84 3.07
N ALA A 121 -22.17 6.26 2.23
CA ALA A 121 -21.88 6.63 0.84
C ALA A 121 -21.02 7.90 0.76
N GLU A 122 -21.27 8.87 1.63
CA GLU A 122 -20.45 10.10 1.72
C GLU A 122 -19.01 9.76 2.13
N GLN A 123 -18.87 8.94 3.16
CA GLN A 123 -17.57 8.50 3.64
C GLN A 123 -16.80 7.72 2.56
N PHE A 124 -17.48 6.83 1.84
CA PHE A 124 -16.88 6.09 0.72
C PHE A 124 -16.34 7.04 -0.35
N VAL A 125 -17.19 7.96 -0.83
CA VAL A 125 -16.78 8.88 -1.89
C VAL A 125 -15.63 9.77 -1.42
N ALA A 126 -15.68 10.26 -0.18
CA ALA A 126 -14.58 11.04 0.40
C ALA A 126 -13.28 10.24 0.43
N SER A 127 -13.32 8.97 0.83
CA SER A 127 -12.15 8.10 0.90
C SER A 127 -11.58 7.80 -0.50
N MET A 128 -12.44 7.48 -1.48
CA MET A 128 -11.98 7.13 -2.83
C MET A 128 -11.43 8.33 -3.61
N THR A 129 -11.86 9.55 -3.27
CA THR A 129 -11.40 10.77 -3.97
C THR A 129 -10.30 11.53 -3.20
N MET A 130 -9.99 11.13 -1.98
CA MET A 130 -8.94 11.77 -1.16
C MET A 130 -7.61 11.80 -1.94
N GLY A 131 -6.96 12.97 -1.97
CA GLY A 131 -5.72 13.15 -2.73
C GLY A 131 -5.88 12.84 -4.23
N CYS A 132 -7.08 13.07 -4.76
CA CYS A 132 -7.43 12.74 -6.15
C CYS A 132 -7.28 11.24 -6.42
N GLY A 133 -7.57 10.40 -5.42
CA GLY A 133 -7.47 8.94 -5.52
C GLY A 133 -6.05 8.40 -5.60
N GLN A 134 -5.04 9.21 -5.30
CA GLN A 134 -3.63 8.84 -5.43
C GLN A 134 -3.04 8.36 -4.10
N PHE A 135 -3.77 7.47 -3.42
CA PHE A 135 -3.29 6.79 -2.21
C PHE A 135 -3.18 5.29 -2.47
N CYS A 136 -2.10 4.70 -1.96
CA CYS A 136 -1.86 3.25 -2.06
C CYS A 136 -2.95 2.42 -1.37
N THR A 137 -3.65 3.01 -0.38
CA THR A 137 -4.74 2.35 0.34
C THR A 137 -6.13 2.89 -0.04
N LYS A 138 -6.28 3.54 -1.20
CA LYS A 138 -7.58 3.94 -1.70
C LYS A 138 -8.50 2.71 -1.85
N PRO A 139 -9.79 2.77 -1.39
CA PRO A 139 -10.71 1.65 -1.62
C PRO A 139 -11.02 1.53 -3.12
N GLY A 140 -10.43 0.55 -3.77
CA GLY A 140 -10.57 0.34 -5.22
C GLY A 140 -11.77 -0.50 -5.60
N VAL A 141 -12.31 -1.28 -4.64
CA VAL A 141 -13.53 -2.07 -4.85
C VAL A 141 -14.33 -2.16 -3.55
N VAL A 142 -15.65 -2.13 -3.68
CA VAL A 142 -16.60 -2.32 -2.58
C VAL A 142 -17.51 -3.50 -2.93
N PHE A 143 -17.61 -4.48 -2.04
CA PHE A 143 -18.50 -5.63 -2.15
C PHE A 143 -19.66 -5.45 -1.19
N ALA A 144 -20.90 -5.62 -1.68
CA ALA A 144 -22.11 -5.51 -0.86
C ALA A 144 -23.19 -6.46 -1.39
N LEU A 145 -24.12 -6.88 -0.53
CA LEU A 145 -25.18 -7.79 -0.91
C LEU A 145 -26.28 -7.07 -1.70
N ASN A 146 -26.98 -7.80 -2.54
CA ASN A 146 -28.08 -7.29 -3.37
C ASN A 146 -29.32 -7.02 -2.50
N THR A 147 -29.38 -5.83 -1.92
CA THR A 147 -30.50 -5.38 -1.08
C THR A 147 -30.97 -3.99 -1.52
N PRO A 148 -32.20 -3.59 -1.11
CA PRO A 148 -32.66 -2.22 -1.38
C PRO A 148 -31.73 -1.14 -0.79
N GLU A 149 -31.11 -1.42 0.36
CA GLU A 149 -30.19 -0.50 1.01
C GLU A 149 -28.91 -0.33 0.19
N THR A 150 -28.40 -1.41 -0.39
CA THR A 150 -27.26 -1.37 -1.30
C THR A 150 -27.59 -0.53 -2.54
N GLN A 151 -28.80 -0.69 -3.09
CA GLN A 151 -29.22 0.12 -4.22
C GLN A 151 -29.25 1.61 -3.85
N ALA A 152 -29.81 1.95 -2.68
CA ALA A 152 -29.82 3.33 -2.18
C ALA A 152 -28.42 3.89 -1.97
N PHE A 153 -27.50 3.06 -1.44
CA PHE A 153 -26.09 3.42 -1.27
C PHE A 153 -25.45 3.75 -2.63
N ILE A 154 -25.68 2.90 -3.63
CA ILE A 154 -25.16 3.10 -5.00
C ILE A 154 -25.68 4.42 -5.57
N GLU A 155 -26.99 4.66 -5.50
CA GLU A 155 -27.61 5.87 -6.03
C GLU A 155 -27.06 7.13 -5.37
N THR A 156 -26.88 7.09 -4.04
CA THR A 156 -26.29 8.19 -3.28
C THR A 156 -24.83 8.42 -3.69
N ALA A 157 -24.02 7.36 -3.77
CA ALA A 157 -22.63 7.47 -4.18
C ALA A 157 -22.52 8.04 -5.60
N GLN A 158 -23.36 7.58 -6.54
CA GLN A 158 -23.38 8.11 -7.91
C GLN A 158 -23.75 9.60 -7.93
N ALA A 159 -24.74 10.01 -7.13
CA ALA A 159 -25.13 11.42 -7.04
C ALA A 159 -23.96 12.28 -6.53
N LEU A 160 -23.23 11.78 -5.51
CA LEU A 160 -22.08 12.46 -4.95
C LEU A 160 -20.91 12.54 -5.96
N ILE A 161 -20.71 11.48 -6.74
CA ILE A 161 -19.66 11.47 -7.77
C ILE A 161 -19.96 12.55 -8.84
N ARG A 162 -21.19 12.67 -9.27
CA ARG A 162 -21.57 13.71 -10.27
C ARG A 162 -21.25 15.12 -9.80
N GLN A 163 -21.17 15.33 -8.48
CA GLN A 163 -20.89 16.64 -7.85
C GLN A 163 -19.39 16.86 -7.59
N GLN A 164 -18.54 15.84 -7.76
CA GLN A 164 -17.11 15.98 -7.51
C GLN A 164 -16.46 16.92 -8.52
N SER A 165 -15.55 17.75 -8.01
CA SER A 165 -14.73 18.61 -8.85
C SER A 165 -13.71 17.77 -9.64
N PRO A 166 -13.27 18.25 -10.83
CA PRO A 166 -12.21 17.59 -11.56
C PRO A 166 -10.92 17.43 -10.74
N SER A 167 -10.22 16.32 -10.91
CA SER A 167 -9.03 15.95 -10.12
C SER A 167 -7.75 16.19 -10.92
N THR A 168 -6.76 16.80 -10.28
CA THR A 168 -5.43 16.98 -10.87
C THR A 168 -4.53 15.82 -10.45
N LEU A 169 -4.04 15.05 -11.42
CA LEU A 169 -3.13 13.94 -11.15
C LEU A 169 -1.67 14.41 -11.21
N LEU A 170 -0.79 13.73 -10.45
CA LEU A 170 0.58 14.18 -10.19
C LEU A 170 1.42 14.38 -11.46
N THR A 171 1.25 13.48 -12.46
CA THR A 171 1.99 13.56 -13.71
C THR A 171 1.09 13.30 -14.89
N GLN A 172 1.52 13.78 -16.06
CA GLN A 172 0.87 13.48 -17.33
C GLN A 172 0.76 11.96 -17.55
N GLY A 173 1.83 11.22 -17.24
CA GLY A 173 1.83 9.76 -17.41
C GLY A 173 0.79 9.05 -16.56
N ILE A 174 0.62 9.48 -15.30
CA ILE A 174 -0.44 8.94 -14.42
C ILE A 174 -1.81 9.29 -15.01
N ARG A 175 -1.99 10.54 -15.47
CA ARG A 175 -3.25 10.97 -16.07
C ARG A 175 -3.60 10.12 -17.30
N GLU A 176 -2.67 9.98 -18.23
CA GLU A 176 -2.90 9.22 -19.47
C GLU A 176 -3.23 7.75 -19.16
N THR A 177 -2.52 7.15 -18.20
CA THR A 177 -2.82 5.79 -17.74
C THR A 177 -4.22 5.71 -17.17
N TYR A 178 -4.57 6.62 -16.25
CA TYR A 178 -5.89 6.66 -15.62
C TYR A 178 -6.99 6.78 -16.68
N GLU A 179 -6.89 7.78 -17.57
CA GLU A 179 -7.90 8.03 -18.59
C GLU A 179 -8.08 6.80 -19.49
N ASN A 180 -6.98 6.19 -19.93
CA ASN A 180 -7.00 5.02 -20.80
C ASN A 180 -7.65 3.81 -20.11
N GLU A 181 -7.28 3.53 -18.86
CA GLU A 181 -7.80 2.36 -18.15
C GLU A 181 -9.27 2.55 -17.75
N VAL A 182 -9.67 3.76 -17.39
CA VAL A 182 -11.09 4.07 -17.11
C VAL A 182 -11.93 3.88 -18.38
N VAL A 183 -11.47 4.36 -19.54
CA VAL A 183 -12.17 4.18 -20.82
C VAL A 183 -12.28 2.70 -21.19
N LYS A 184 -11.20 1.94 -21.03
CA LYS A 184 -11.22 0.49 -21.30
C LYS A 184 -12.24 -0.22 -20.42
N ARG A 185 -12.19 0.03 -19.10
CA ARG A 185 -13.13 -0.58 -18.15
C ARG A 185 -14.57 -0.21 -18.45
N ALA A 186 -14.83 1.05 -18.82
CA ALA A 186 -16.18 1.51 -19.15
C ALA A 186 -16.74 0.86 -20.43
N ALA A 187 -15.87 0.38 -21.31
CA ALA A 187 -16.28 -0.31 -22.55
C ALA A 187 -16.58 -1.80 -22.34
N ASP A 188 -16.25 -2.36 -21.18
CA ASP A 188 -16.49 -3.78 -20.90
C ASP A 188 -17.99 -4.03 -20.72
N GLN A 189 -18.45 -5.23 -21.08
CA GLN A 189 -19.84 -5.63 -20.87
C GLN A 189 -20.10 -5.93 -19.39
N GLY A 190 -21.28 -5.59 -18.93
CA GLY A 190 -21.72 -5.93 -17.57
C GLY A 190 -21.26 -4.94 -16.51
N ILE A 191 -20.73 -3.79 -16.90
CA ILE A 191 -20.34 -2.75 -15.96
C ILE A 191 -20.94 -1.40 -16.37
N ASN A 192 -21.44 -0.65 -15.39
CA ASN A 192 -21.97 0.68 -15.59
C ASN A 192 -21.04 1.71 -14.94
N VAL A 193 -20.93 2.89 -15.53
CA VAL A 193 -20.05 3.93 -15.00
C VAL A 193 -20.78 5.25 -14.82
N THR A 194 -20.47 5.94 -13.73
CA THR A 194 -20.90 7.31 -13.45
C THR A 194 -19.65 8.17 -13.34
N TYR A 195 -19.64 9.30 -14.03
CA TYR A 195 -18.53 10.25 -14.04
C TYR A 195 -18.88 11.55 -13.34
N SER A 196 -17.89 12.19 -12.75
CA SER A 196 -17.96 13.61 -12.41
C SER A 196 -17.66 14.45 -13.67
N GLN A 197 -17.66 15.75 -13.51
CA GLN A 197 -17.20 16.65 -14.58
C GLN A 197 -15.67 16.51 -14.74
N ALA A 198 -15.19 16.85 -15.93
CA ALA A 198 -13.76 16.95 -16.22
C ALA A 198 -13.50 18.25 -16.95
N ASP A 199 -12.33 18.82 -16.75
CA ASP A 199 -11.84 19.96 -17.52
C ASP A 199 -10.33 19.77 -17.75
N SER A 200 -9.99 19.33 -18.95
CA SER A 200 -8.58 19.04 -19.29
C SER A 200 -7.65 20.20 -18.85
N PRO A 201 -6.50 19.91 -18.19
CA PRO A 201 -5.88 18.59 -18.01
C PRO A 201 -6.34 17.78 -16.77
N ASN A 202 -7.38 18.23 -16.07
CA ASN A 202 -7.94 17.52 -14.92
C ASN A 202 -8.84 16.37 -15.36
N VAL A 203 -8.93 15.32 -14.53
CA VAL A 203 -9.70 14.12 -14.86
C VAL A 203 -11.01 14.07 -14.08
N ALA A 204 -11.99 13.35 -14.62
CA ALA A 204 -13.22 13.02 -13.92
C ALA A 204 -12.96 11.91 -12.89
N SER A 205 -13.68 11.97 -11.76
CA SER A 205 -13.83 10.79 -10.89
C SER A 205 -14.77 9.80 -11.60
N ALA A 206 -14.54 8.49 -11.40
CA ALA A 206 -15.33 7.44 -12.04
C ALA A 206 -15.80 6.40 -11.02
N LEU A 207 -17.09 6.16 -10.95
CA LEU A 207 -17.65 5.10 -10.10
C LEU A 207 -18.28 4.05 -11.00
N PHE A 208 -17.74 2.85 -10.92
CA PHE A 208 -18.23 1.69 -11.66
C PHE A 208 -19.17 0.86 -10.78
N VAL A 209 -20.17 0.23 -11.39
CA VAL A 209 -21.07 -0.69 -10.71
C VAL A 209 -21.24 -1.93 -11.58
N THR A 210 -21.10 -3.10 -10.95
CA THR A 210 -21.25 -4.39 -11.61
C THR A 210 -21.79 -5.41 -10.60
N ASP A 211 -21.93 -6.66 -11.01
CA ASP A 211 -22.32 -7.76 -10.13
C ASP A 211 -21.17 -8.78 -10.00
N SER A 212 -21.32 -9.71 -9.06
CA SER A 212 -20.32 -10.72 -8.75
C SER A 212 -20.02 -11.65 -9.93
N GLN A 213 -21.03 -11.98 -10.75
CA GLN A 213 -20.85 -12.85 -11.91
C GLN A 213 -19.97 -12.19 -12.97
N ASN A 214 -20.26 -10.93 -13.29
CA ASN A 214 -19.43 -10.15 -14.23
C ASN A 214 -18.02 -9.92 -13.69
N TRP A 215 -17.88 -9.65 -12.38
CA TRP A 215 -16.57 -9.50 -11.74
C TRP A 215 -15.70 -10.75 -11.95
N ARG A 216 -16.26 -11.94 -11.70
CA ARG A 216 -15.51 -13.20 -11.85
C ARG A 216 -15.06 -13.46 -13.30
N THR A 217 -15.80 -12.97 -14.29
CA THR A 217 -15.44 -13.18 -15.69
C THR A 217 -14.43 -12.16 -16.23
N ASN A 218 -14.10 -11.14 -15.43
CA ASN A 218 -13.20 -10.05 -15.84
C ASN A 218 -12.07 -9.83 -14.81
N PRO A 219 -11.11 -10.75 -14.72
CA PRO A 219 -10.06 -10.65 -13.71
C PRO A 219 -9.23 -9.36 -13.80
N LYS A 220 -9.23 -8.69 -14.95
CA LYS A 220 -8.57 -7.38 -15.10
C LYS A 220 -9.18 -6.29 -14.24
N TRP A 221 -10.44 -6.45 -13.81
CA TRP A 221 -11.07 -5.43 -12.97
C TRP A 221 -10.45 -5.38 -11.57
N GLU A 222 -9.74 -6.43 -11.17
CA GLU A 222 -8.97 -6.45 -9.93
C GLU A 222 -7.66 -5.63 -10.03
N GLU A 223 -7.23 -5.27 -11.24
CA GLU A 223 -6.03 -4.45 -11.40
C GLU A 223 -6.29 -3.01 -10.92
N GLU A 224 -5.33 -2.49 -10.15
CA GLU A 224 -5.43 -1.13 -9.64
C GLU A 224 -5.42 -0.10 -10.78
N ILE A 225 -6.40 0.81 -10.76
CA ILE A 225 -6.34 2.04 -11.57
C ILE A 225 -6.05 3.19 -10.59
N PHE A 226 -4.85 3.77 -10.68
CA PHE A 226 -4.37 4.79 -9.74
C PHE A 226 -4.99 6.14 -10.11
N GLY A 227 -5.88 6.63 -9.24
CA GLY A 227 -6.65 7.86 -9.47
C GLY A 227 -8.04 7.76 -8.85
N PRO A 228 -8.92 8.77 -9.05
CA PRO A 228 -10.19 8.87 -8.33
C PRO A 228 -11.27 7.97 -8.95
N GLN A 229 -11.10 6.65 -8.79
CA GLN A 229 -12.09 5.67 -9.25
C GLN A 229 -12.24 4.51 -8.25
N SER A 230 -13.39 3.85 -8.29
CA SER A 230 -13.66 2.64 -7.53
C SER A 230 -14.75 1.83 -8.24
N VAL A 231 -14.90 0.56 -7.85
CA VAL A 231 -15.93 -0.34 -8.39
C VAL A 231 -16.82 -0.78 -7.23
N ILE A 232 -18.13 -0.78 -7.39
CA ILE A 232 -19.08 -1.44 -6.47
C ILE A 232 -19.52 -2.74 -7.14
N VAL A 233 -19.33 -3.85 -6.44
CA VAL A 233 -19.70 -5.20 -6.90
C VAL A 233 -20.88 -5.67 -6.04
N VAL A 234 -22.02 -5.90 -6.68
CA VAL A 234 -23.22 -6.36 -6.01
C VAL A 234 -23.22 -7.89 -6.01
N CYS A 235 -23.12 -8.49 -4.83
CA CYS A 235 -23.14 -9.95 -4.64
C CYS A 235 -24.57 -10.43 -4.42
N LYS A 236 -24.90 -11.58 -4.97
CA LYS A 236 -26.23 -12.16 -4.88
C LYS A 236 -26.67 -12.36 -3.42
N ASP A 237 -25.79 -12.94 -2.62
CA ASP A 237 -26.02 -13.26 -1.21
C ASP A 237 -24.68 -13.35 -0.49
N PHE A 238 -24.68 -13.70 0.79
CA PHE A 238 -23.44 -13.75 1.59
C PHE A 238 -22.49 -14.87 1.13
N GLU A 239 -23.04 -16.02 0.74
CA GLU A 239 -22.23 -17.14 0.24
C GLU A 239 -21.46 -16.70 -1.01
N ASP A 240 -22.12 -16.02 -1.93
CA ASP A 240 -21.51 -15.45 -3.14
C ASP A 240 -20.41 -14.44 -2.81
N LEU A 241 -20.61 -13.58 -1.80
CA LEU A 241 -19.62 -12.61 -1.34
C LEU A 241 -18.43 -13.33 -0.71
N LEU A 242 -18.66 -14.33 0.12
CA LEU A 242 -17.62 -15.11 0.79
C LEU A 242 -16.76 -15.85 -0.23
N ASP A 243 -17.39 -16.58 -1.15
CA ASP A 243 -16.69 -17.28 -2.24
C ASP A 243 -15.81 -16.31 -3.05
N LEU A 244 -16.33 -15.12 -3.31
CA LEU A 244 -15.60 -14.13 -4.09
C LEU A 244 -14.38 -13.62 -3.31
N SER A 245 -14.53 -13.41 -2.00
CA SER A 245 -13.41 -12.94 -1.16
C SER A 245 -12.22 -13.90 -1.18
N GLU A 246 -12.47 -15.19 -1.31
CA GLU A 246 -11.42 -16.23 -1.38
C GLU A 246 -10.62 -16.18 -2.69
N THR A 247 -11.13 -15.52 -3.71
CA THR A 247 -10.47 -15.45 -5.03
C THR A 247 -9.60 -14.20 -5.22
N LEU A 248 -9.67 -13.26 -4.28
CA LEU A 248 -8.97 -11.98 -4.43
C LEU A 248 -7.46 -12.13 -4.23
N SER A 249 -6.71 -11.36 -4.99
CA SER A 249 -5.24 -11.30 -4.90
C SER A 249 -4.77 -10.52 -3.67
N GLY A 250 -3.49 -10.64 -3.35
CA GLY A 250 -2.89 -9.93 -2.23
C GLY A 250 -3.06 -8.41 -2.32
N THR A 251 -3.36 -7.79 -1.19
CA THR A 251 -3.67 -6.36 -1.09
C THR A 251 -3.06 -5.76 0.18
N LEU A 252 -2.97 -4.43 0.24
CA LEU A 252 -2.44 -3.75 1.44
C LEU A 252 -3.46 -3.77 2.57
N THR A 253 -4.73 -3.51 2.25
CA THR A 253 -5.79 -3.47 3.27
C THR A 253 -7.03 -4.22 2.79
N ALA A 254 -7.77 -4.76 3.75
CA ALA A 254 -9.15 -5.21 3.54
C ALA A 254 -10.00 -4.59 4.65
N THR A 255 -11.18 -4.08 4.30
CA THR A 255 -12.03 -3.35 5.23
C THR A 255 -13.37 -4.06 5.37
N ILE A 256 -13.87 -4.16 6.60
CA ILE A 256 -15.23 -4.65 6.89
C ILE A 256 -16.01 -3.53 7.56
N HIS A 257 -17.16 -3.19 7.03
CA HIS A 257 -18.16 -2.36 7.70
C HIS A 257 -19.29 -3.28 8.19
N ALA A 258 -19.55 -3.28 9.49
CA ALA A 258 -20.48 -4.20 10.13
C ALA A 258 -21.03 -3.63 11.43
N THR A 259 -22.24 -4.07 11.81
CA THR A 259 -22.77 -3.85 13.16
C THR A 259 -22.57 -5.13 14.00
N GLU A 260 -22.95 -5.09 15.27
CA GLU A 260 -22.94 -6.30 16.12
C GLU A 260 -23.86 -7.41 15.55
N THR A 261 -24.94 -7.02 14.89
CA THR A 261 -25.84 -7.97 14.25
C THR A 261 -25.20 -8.69 13.06
N ASP A 262 -24.26 -8.01 12.38
CA ASP A 262 -23.50 -8.60 11.29
C ASP A 262 -22.35 -9.50 11.75
N ALA A 263 -22.04 -9.55 13.06
CA ALA A 263 -20.86 -10.23 13.57
C ALA A 263 -20.73 -11.70 13.08
N PRO A 264 -21.80 -12.52 13.02
CA PRO A 264 -21.64 -13.89 12.51
C PRO A 264 -21.21 -13.97 11.05
N LEU A 265 -21.50 -12.95 10.23
CA LEU A 265 -21.02 -12.86 8.84
C LEU A 265 -19.56 -12.39 8.82
N ALA A 266 -19.24 -11.39 9.62
CA ALA A 266 -17.88 -10.87 9.71
C ALA A 266 -16.91 -11.95 10.22
N GLU A 267 -17.32 -12.78 11.18
CA GLU A 267 -16.50 -13.89 11.70
C GLU A 267 -16.11 -14.89 10.60
N GLN A 268 -16.98 -15.11 9.63
CA GLN A 268 -16.67 -16.01 8.50
C GLN A 268 -15.75 -15.34 7.48
N LEU A 269 -15.88 -14.03 7.31
CA LEU A 269 -15.12 -13.28 6.31
C LEU A 269 -13.67 -13.00 6.76
N ILE A 270 -13.46 -12.74 8.04
CA ILE A 270 -12.14 -12.36 8.59
C ILE A 270 -11.04 -13.34 8.17
N PRO A 271 -11.18 -14.68 8.33
CA PRO A 271 -10.10 -15.60 7.94
C PRO A 271 -9.72 -15.49 6.46
N CYS A 272 -10.68 -15.28 5.57
CA CYS A 272 -10.38 -15.11 4.15
C CYS A 272 -9.56 -13.83 3.92
N LEU A 273 -9.89 -12.76 4.63
CA LEU A 273 -9.20 -11.48 4.47
C LEU A 273 -7.79 -11.48 5.09
N GLU A 274 -7.57 -12.27 6.14
CA GLU A 274 -6.24 -12.46 6.74
C GLU A 274 -5.26 -13.10 5.76
N GLU A 275 -5.76 -13.92 4.83
CA GLU A 275 -4.93 -14.56 3.80
C GLU A 275 -4.46 -13.56 2.72
N ILE A 276 -5.21 -12.48 2.48
CA ILE A 276 -4.94 -11.59 1.34
C ILE A 276 -4.45 -10.20 1.74
N ALA A 277 -4.61 -9.77 3.00
CA ALA A 277 -4.33 -8.37 3.37
C ALA A 277 -3.31 -8.26 4.50
N GLY A 278 -2.49 -7.21 4.42
CA GLY A 278 -1.56 -6.90 5.51
C GLY A 278 -2.21 -6.17 6.67
N ARG A 279 -3.37 -5.52 6.45
CA ARG A 279 -4.07 -4.76 7.48
C ARG A 279 -5.58 -4.92 7.32
N LEU A 280 -6.24 -5.38 8.36
CA LEU A 280 -7.71 -5.42 8.41
C LEU A 280 -8.21 -4.16 9.11
N VAL A 281 -9.20 -3.50 8.50
CA VAL A 281 -9.81 -2.27 9.02
C VAL A 281 -11.29 -2.58 9.33
N PHE A 282 -11.76 -2.14 10.48
CA PHE A 282 -13.15 -2.38 10.90
C PHE A 282 -13.85 -1.03 11.11
N ASN A 283 -14.95 -0.81 10.40
CA ASN A 283 -15.80 0.39 10.49
C ASN A 283 -15.03 1.72 10.28
N GLY A 284 -13.93 1.65 9.51
CA GLY A 284 -13.16 2.81 9.08
C GLY A 284 -12.93 2.73 7.59
N TRP A 285 -12.34 3.76 7.00
CA TRP A 285 -11.96 3.72 5.58
C TRP A 285 -10.43 3.59 5.50
N PRO A 286 -9.93 2.81 4.53
CA PRO A 286 -8.51 2.44 4.55
C PRO A 286 -7.56 3.54 4.11
N THR A 287 -8.05 4.60 3.48
CA THR A 287 -7.21 5.66 2.91
C THR A 287 -6.41 6.35 4.00
N GLY A 288 -5.09 6.24 3.90
CA GLY A 288 -4.15 6.75 4.89
C GLY A 288 -3.63 5.66 5.81
N VAL A 289 -2.51 5.97 6.46
CA VAL A 289 -1.84 5.03 7.38
C VAL A 289 -1.20 5.82 8.52
N GLU A 290 -1.33 5.29 9.74
CA GLU A 290 -0.71 5.88 10.93
C GLU A 290 0.60 5.13 11.21
N VAL A 291 1.65 5.87 11.56
CA VAL A 291 2.94 5.27 11.93
C VAL A 291 2.87 4.82 13.40
N GLY A 292 3.10 3.54 13.65
CA GLY A 292 3.04 2.99 15.00
C GLY A 292 3.70 1.61 15.08
N TYR A 293 3.79 1.07 16.28
CA TYR A 293 4.40 -0.24 16.50
C TYR A 293 3.59 -1.37 15.85
N ALA A 294 2.27 -1.30 15.93
CA ALA A 294 1.40 -2.37 15.43
C ALA A 294 1.07 -2.23 13.93
N MET A 295 1.57 -1.17 13.28
CA MET A 295 1.22 -0.93 11.88
C MET A 295 1.90 -1.95 10.96
N VAL A 296 1.09 -2.60 10.12
CA VAL A 296 1.57 -3.37 8.98
C VAL A 296 1.09 -2.70 7.69
N HIS A 297 2.03 -2.20 6.91
CA HIS A 297 1.78 -1.66 5.58
C HIS A 297 2.56 -2.54 4.59
N GLY A 298 1.90 -3.55 4.10
CA GLY A 298 2.46 -4.61 3.27
C GLY A 298 1.33 -5.56 2.91
N GLY A 299 1.66 -6.81 2.64
CA GLY A 299 0.67 -7.84 2.32
C GLY A 299 1.21 -8.82 1.29
N PRO A 300 0.42 -9.83 0.92
CA PRO A 300 0.83 -10.79 -0.10
C PRO A 300 0.94 -10.14 -1.49
N TYR A 301 1.67 -10.79 -2.37
CA TYR A 301 1.80 -10.33 -3.77
C TYR A 301 0.40 -10.28 -4.43
N PRO A 302 0.07 -9.23 -5.22
CA PRO A 302 0.94 -8.18 -5.76
C PRO A 302 1.12 -6.94 -4.87
N ALA A 303 0.55 -6.86 -3.68
CA ALA A 303 0.74 -5.69 -2.81
C ALA A 303 2.20 -5.51 -2.43
N SER A 304 2.90 -6.60 -2.13
CA SER A 304 4.31 -6.54 -1.75
C SER A 304 5.10 -7.70 -2.37
N THR A 305 6.40 -7.46 -2.60
CA THR A 305 7.32 -8.53 -3.03
C THR A 305 7.87 -9.32 -1.84
N HIS A 306 7.61 -8.86 -0.60
CA HIS A 306 8.13 -9.52 0.60
C HIS A 306 7.04 -9.54 1.68
N VAL A 307 6.29 -10.64 1.74
CA VAL A 307 5.07 -10.76 2.55
C VAL A 307 5.33 -10.59 4.05
N ALA A 308 6.52 -10.95 4.53
CA ALA A 308 6.86 -10.95 5.96
C ALA A 308 7.46 -9.60 6.44
N SER A 309 7.07 -8.49 5.81
CA SER A 309 7.62 -7.18 6.20
C SER A 309 6.59 -6.07 6.09
N THR A 310 6.87 -4.97 6.75
CA THR A 310 6.07 -3.74 6.64
C THR A 310 6.95 -2.61 6.13
N SER A 311 6.37 -1.69 5.34
CA SER A 311 7.08 -0.49 4.87
C SER A 311 6.89 0.71 5.79
N VAL A 312 5.96 0.62 6.75
CA VAL A 312 5.61 1.71 7.67
C VAL A 312 5.57 1.16 9.11
N GLY A 313 5.96 1.99 10.05
CA GLY A 313 5.95 1.65 11.47
C GLY A 313 7.33 1.23 11.99
N ALA A 314 7.42 0.99 13.30
CA ALA A 314 8.69 0.67 13.95
C ALA A 314 9.32 -0.62 13.40
N GLU A 315 8.48 -1.60 13.06
CA GLU A 315 8.94 -2.90 12.58
C GLU A 315 9.55 -2.84 11.15
N ALA A 316 9.41 -1.72 10.45
CA ALA A 316 10.02 -1.53 9.13
C ALA A 316 11.57 -1.64 9.17
N ILE A 317 12.17 -1.43 10.33
CA ILE A 317 13.63 -1.55 10.53
C ILE A 317 14.11 -2.98 10.19
N HIS A 318 13.29 -4.00 10.43
CA HIS A 318 13.67 -5.39 10.20
C HIS A 318 13.98 -5.73 8.74
N ARG A 319 13.48 -4.92 7.79
CA ARG A 319 13.80 -5.08 6.36
C ARG A 319 15.29 -4.91 6.07
N TRP A 320 15.99 -4.18 6.92
CA TRP A 320 17.40 -3.78 6.70
C TRP A 320 18.37 -4.52 7.62
N LEU A 321 17.85 -5.41 8.47
CA LEU A 321 18.62 -6.17 9.45
C LEU A 321 18.70 -7.65 9.04
N ARG A 322 19.76 -8.31 9.47
CA ARG A 322 19.85 -9.77 9.41
C ARG A 322 20.43 -10.30 10.71
N PRO A 323 20.00 -11.47 11.16
CA PRO A 323 20.56 -12.02 12.39
C PRO A 323 21.99 -12.52 12.19
N VAL A 324 22.78 -12.44 13.26
CA VAL A 324 24.13 -13.04 13.35
C VAL A 324 24.22 -13.76 14.68
N ALA A 325 24.57 -15.04 14.67
CA ALA A 325 24.79 -15.81 15.88
C ALA A 325 26.29 -15.86 16.20
N TYR A 326 26.63 -15.67 17.48
CA TYR A 326 27.99 -15.84 17.97
C TYR A 326 28.03 -17.11 18.82
N GLN A 327 28.90 -18.04 18.48
CA GLN A 327 29.06 -19.30 19.22
C GLN A 327 30.48 -19.37 19.77
N ALA A 328 30.59 -19.56 21.10
CA ALA A 328 31.87 -19.72 21.80
C ALA A 328 32.81 -18.54 21.63
N LEU A 329 32.30 -17.35 21.29
CA LEU A 329 33.12 -16.13 21.19
C LEU A 329 33.50 -15.67 22.61
N PRO A 330 34.80 -15.40 22.88
CA PRO A 330 35.20 -14.88 24.20
C PRO A 330 34.44 -13.59 24.56
N GLU A 331 34.11 -13.42 25.83
CA GLU A 331 33.38 -12.26 26.36
C GLU A 331 34.01 -10.92 25.90
N SER A 332 35.33 -10.87 25.85
CA SER A 332 36.06 -9.67 25.45
C SER A 332 35.86 -9.25 24.00
N LEU A 333 35.45 -10.20 23.15
CA LEU A 333 35.23 -9.97 21.71
C LEU A 333 33.74 -9.79 21.35
N LEU A 334 32.86 -9.99 22.32
CA LEU A 334 31.39 -9.81 22.07
C LEU A 334 31.09 -8.32 21.90
N PRO A 335 30.12 -8.00 21.00
CA PRO A 335 29.54 -6.65 20.99
C PRO A 335 28.98 -6.29 22.37
N GLU A 336 29.00 -5.01 22.71
CA GLU A 336 28.51 -4.53 24.02
C GLU A 336 27.08 -4.99 24.32
N SER A 337 26.21 -5.03 23.33
CA SER A 337 24.84 -5.47 23.46
C SER A 337 24.71 -6.94 23.88
N LEU A 338 25.75 -7.76 23.70
CA LEU A 338 25.73 -9.19 24.02
C LEU A 338 26.60 -9.55 25.23
N LYS A 339 27.33 -8.59 25.78
CA LYS A 339 28.20 -8.83 26.98
C LYS A 339 27.31 -9.20 28.19
N THR A 340 27.76 -10.16 28.96
CA THR A 340 27.02 -10.65 30.16
C THR A 340 26.68 -9.50 31.13
N SER A 341 27.59 -8.54 31.27
CA SER A 341 27.40 -7.36 32.15
C SER A 341 26.35 -6.37 31.69
N ASN A 342 25.80 -6.51 30.46
CA ASN A 342 24.80 -5.61 29.88
C ASN A 342 25.17 -4.11 30.05
N PRO A 343 26.31 -3.67 29.55
CA PRO A 343 26.75 -2.28 29.76
C PRO A 343 25.84 -1.23 29.16
N LEU A 344 25.01 -1.62 28.17
CA LEU A 344 24.03 -0.72 27.52
C LEU A 344 22.72 -0.67 28.26
N ASN A 345 22.53 -1.49 29.30
CA ASN A 345 21.29 -1.58 30.09
C ASN A 345 20.05 -1.76 29.19
N ILE A 346 20.16 -2.63 28.19
CA ILE A 346 19.08 -2.90 27.24
C ILE A 346 18.33 -4.17 27.61
N GLN A 347 17.06 -4.23 27.23
CA GLN A 347 16.23 -5.43 27.40
C GLN A 347 16.78 -6.55 26.51
N ARG A 348 16.89 -7.77 27.04
CA ARG A 348 17.41 -8.92 26.31
C ARG A 348 16.55 -10.16 26.58
N ALA A 349 16.66 -11.13 25.69
CA ALA A 349 16.07 -12.44 25.92
C ALA A 349 17.20 -13.41 26.28
N ILE A 350 17.09 -14.07 27.43
CA ILE A 350 18.03 -15.10 27.89
C ILE A 350 17.25 -16.39 28.01
N ASP A 351 17.66 -17.41 27.27
CA ASP A 351 16.93 -18.70 27.19
C ASP A 351 15.43 -18.51 26.91
N GLY A 352 15.12 -17.56 26.03
CA GLY A 352 13.75 -17.28 25.61
C GLY A 352 12.93 -16.43 26.60
N LYS A 353 13.54 -15.98 27.69
CA LYS A 353 12.86 -15.14 28.70
C LYS A 353 13.41 -13.72 28.62
N THR A 354 12.51 -12.75 28.52
CA THR A 354 12.87 -11.33 28.51
C THR A 354 13.32 -10.90 29.89
N SER A 355 14.45 -10.20 29.97
CA SER A 355 15.05 -9.74 31.23
C SER A 355 15.30 -8.22 31.19
#